data_dc4ec8580c59c2d72183385d368641fd
#
_entry.id   dc4ec8580c59c2d72183385d368641fd
#
_cell.length_a   1.000
_cell.length_b   1.000
_cell.length_c   1.000
_cell.angle_alpha   90.00
_cell.angle_beta   90.00
_cell.angle_gamma   90.00
#
_symmetry.space_group_name_H-M   'P 1'
#
loop_
_entity.id
_entity.type
_entity.pdbx_description
1 polymer ?
#
loop_
_entity_poly.entity_id
_entity_poly.type
_entity_poly.pdbx_seq_one_letter_code
_entity_poly.pdbx_strand_id
1 'polypeptide(L)'
;MVKKGAMPNFETIDDYIASQPKEAQKVLQELRSIIKEAVPNATELLNYKVPAFTLVKEGKRDQQIMMAAYAKFIGFYPFPTTIEEFSAELKNFKHGKGSVQFPLDKPLPKDLIKRMVKFRRDEILKDWR
;
A
#
# COMPACT_ATOMS: atom_id res chain seq x y z
N MET A 1 22.43 -1.08 -15.07
CA MET A 1 21.77 -0.01 -15.80
C MET A 1 20.42 -0.43 -16.32
N VAL A 2 19.43 0.40 -16.17
CA VAL A 2 18.09 0.08 -16.61
C VAL A 2 17.95 0.32 -18.11
N LYS A 3 17.37 -0.65 -18.82
CA LYS A 3 17.12 -0.49 -20.23
C LYS A 3 16.00 0.52 -20.46
N LYS A 4 16.16 1.35 -21.48
CA LYS A 4 15.13 2.28 -21.87
C LYS A 4 13.88 1.52 -22.26
N GLY A 5 12.75 1.99 -21.77
CA GLY A 5 11.45 1.45 -22.12
C GLY A 5 11.09 0.12 -21.50
N ALA A 6 11.96 -0.43 -20.66
CA ALA A 6 11.68 -1.69 -19.99
C ALA A 6 11.48 -1.45 -18.51
N MET A 7 10.44 -2.08 -17.93
CA MET A 7 10.27 -2.07 -16.48
C MET A 7 11.31 -2.97 -15.85
N PRO A 8 12.03 -2.49 -14.84
CA PRO A 8 12.95 -3.37 -14.13
C PRO A 8 12.19 -4.48 -13.44
N ASN A 9 12.82 -5.61 -13.32
CA ASN A 9 12.28 -6.71 -12.54
C ASN A 9 12.84 -6.63 -11.15
N PHE A 10 11.96 -6.51 -10.16
CA PHE A 10 12.35 -6.47 -8.76
C PHE A 10 12.02 -7.82 -8.14
N GLU A 11 12.82 -8.23 -7.20
CA GLU A 11 12.57 -9.48 -6.48
C GLU A 11 11.98 -9.26 -5.10
N THR A 12 12.19 -8.07 -4.54
CA THR A 12 11.71 -7.75 -3.21
C THR A 12 11.19 -6.34 -3.14
N ILE A 13 10.46 -6.04 -2.06
CA ILE A 13 10.03 -4.68 -1.80
C ILE A 13 11.24 -3.75 -1.63
N ASP A 14 12.30 -4.26 -0.99
CA ASP A 14 13.52 -3.45 -0.83
C ASP A 14 14.08 -3.01 -2.18
N ASP A 15 14.10 -3.91 -3.16
CA ASP A 15 14.57 -3.58 -4.49
C ASP A 15 13.70 -2.50 -5.13
N TYR A 16 12.40 -2.64 -5.01
CA TYR A 16 11.47 -1.66 -5.55
C TYR A 16 11.72 -0.28 -4.95
N ILE A 17 11.79 -0.23 -3.62
CA ILE A 17 11.99 1.05 -2.93
C ILE A 17 13.32 1.67 -3.31
N ALA A 18 14.39 0.86 -3.40
CA ALA A 18 15.71 1.36 -3.75
C ALA A 18 15.74 2.01 -5.13
N SER A 19 14.84 1.61 -6.03
CA SER A 19 14.79 2.14 -7.39
C SER A 19 14.08 3.48 -7.47
N GLN A 20 13.43 3.93 -6.40
CA GLN A 20 12.62 5.14 -6.42
C GLN A 20 13.44 6.37 -5.99
N PRO A 21 12.97 7.59 -6.35
CA PRO A 21 13.61 8.80 -5.84
C PRO A 21 13.60 8.84 -4.32
N LYS A 22 14.56 9.53 -3.73
CA LYS A 22 14.73 9.54 -2.27
C LYS A 22 13.48 9.96 -1.52
N GLU A 23 12.77 10.96 -2.03
CA GLU A 23 11.55 11.43 -1.39
C GLU A 23 10.50 10.33 -1.33
N ALA A 24 10.36 9.59 -2.43
CA ALA A 24 9.42 8.48 -2.48
C ALA A 24 9.88 7.33 -1.59
N GLN A 25 11.18 7.07 -1.55
CA GLN A 25 11.71 6.01 -0.69
C GLN A 25 11.31 6.23 0.76
N LYS A 26 11.43 7.47 1.23
CA LYS A 26 11.13 7.81 2.61
C LYS A 26 9.66 7.53 2.93
N VAL A 27 8.77 7.97 2.06
CA VAL A 27 7.33 7.78 2.29
C VAL A 27 6.95 6.30 2.18
N LEU A 28 7.54 5.59 1.20
CA LEU A 28 7.28 4.16 1.05
C LEU A 28 7.73 3.38 2.30
N GLN A 29 8.89 3.71 2.86
CA GLN A 29 9.35 3.03 4.06
C GLN A 29 8.44 3.34 5.25
N GLU A 30 7.98 4.57 5.34
CA GLU A 30 7.07 4.95 6.41
C GLU A 30 5.74 4.21 6.29
N LEU A 31 5.17 4.17 5.08
CA LEU A 31 3.91 3.44 4.85
C LEU A 31 4.09 1.95 5.14
N ARG A 32 5.22 1.38 4.70
CA ARG A 32 5.55 0.00 4.98
C ARG A 32 5.54 -0.28 6.48
N SER A 33 6.16 0.60 7.25
CA SER A 33 6.21 0.46 8.70
C SER A 33 4.83 0.54 9.33
N ILE A 34 4.00 1.46 8.85
CA ILE A 34 2.64 1.62 9.37
C ILE A 34 1.83 0.35 9.13
N ILE A 35 1.94 -0.21 7.94
CA ILE A 35 1.22 -1.45 7.61
C ILE A 35 1.68 -2.58 8.52
N LYS A 36 2.99 -2.72 8.73
CA LYS A 36 3.52 -3.78 9.58
C LYS A 36 3.17 -3.57 11.04
N GLU A 37 3.07 -2.33 11.49
CA GLU A 37 2.61 -2.06 12.84
C GLU A 37 1.14 -2.44 13.02
N ALA A 38 0.32 -2.15 12.00
CA ALA A 38 -1.10 -2.47 12.07
C ALA A 38 -1.35 -3.97 12.05
N VAL A 39 -0.61 -4.69 11.21
CA VAL A 39 -0.75 -6.14 11.05
C VAL A 39 0.64 -6.76 11.07
N PRO A 40 1.20 -7.03 12.27
CA PRO A 40 2.59 -7.51 12.38
C PRO A 40 2.88 -8.79 11.61
N ASN A 41 1.87 -9.61 11.37
CA ASN A 41 2.04 -10.86 10.64
C ASN A 41 1.88 -10.71 9.13
N ALA A 42 1.70 -9.49 8.64
CA ALA A 42 1.58 -9.27 7.19
C ALA A 42 2.84 -9.73 6.48
N THR A 43 2.65 -10.40 5.35
CA THR A 43 3.74 -10.88 4.52
C THR A 43 3.95 -9.94 3.34
N GLU A 44 5.21 -9.57 3.12
CA GLU A 44 5.57 -8.66 2.02
C GLU A 44 5.92 -9.45 0.77
N LEU A 45 5.48 -8.93 -0.37
CA LEU A 45 5.78 -9.54 -1.67
C LEU A 45 5.61 -8.49 -2.75
N LEU A 46 5.80 -8.90 -4.00
CA LEU A 46 5.53 -8.04 -5.14
C LEU A 46 4.34 -8.62 -5.90
N ASN A 47 3.43 -7.75 -6.30
CA ASN A 47 2.28 -8.11 -7.12
C ASN A 47 2.10 -6.99 -8.13
N TYR A 48 1.94 -7.33 -9.40
CA TYR A 48 1.89 -6.33 -10.47
C TYR A 48 3.13 -5.44 -10.46
N LYS A 49 4.28 -6.01 -10.05
CA LYS A 49 5.58 -5.33 -10.01
C LYS A 49 5.66 -4.19 -8.99
N VAL A 50 4.74 -4.13 -8.04
CA VAL A 50 4.78 -3.14 -6.97
C VAL A 50 4.64 -3.83 -5.62
N PRO A 51 5.03 -3.14 -4.53
CA PRO A 51 4.93 -3.72 -3.19
C PRO A 51 3.50 -4.12 -2.83
N ALA A 52 3.36 -5.29 -2.29
CA ALA A 52 2.08 -5.83 -1.87
C ALA A 52 2.23 -6.49 -0.50
N PHE A 53 1.11 -6.59 0.20
CA PHE A 53 1.10 -7.16 1.55
C PHE A 53 -0.06 -8.12 1.67
N THR A 54 0.21 -9.34 2.11
CA THR A 54 -0.81 -10.32 2.44
C THR A 54 -1.14 -10.14 3.91
N LEU A 55 -2.37 -9.76 4.20
CA LEU A 55 -2.78 -9.41 5.57
C LEU A 55 -3.18 -10.61 6.41
N VAL A 56 -3.48 -11.73 5.78
CA VAL A 56 -3.90 -12.94 6.48
C VAL A 56 -3.08 -14.11 5.95
N LYS A 57 -2.96 -15.15 6.76
CA LYS A 57 -2.26 -16.36 6.33
C LYS A 57 -2.99 -16.96 5.13
N GLU A 58 -2.21 -17.31 4.10
CA GLU A 58 -2.75 -17.88 2.88
C GLU A 58 -3.73 -16.96 2.16
N GLY A 59 -3.54 -15.66 2.32
CA GLY A 59 -4.37 -14.68 1.64
C GLY A 59 -4.25 -14.77 0.14
N LYS A 60 -5.38 -14.56 -0.54
CA LYS A 60 -5.43 -14.62 -2.00
C LYS A 60 -4.84 -13.37 -2.61
N ARG A 61 -4.40 -13.49 -3.86
CA ARG A 61 -3.79 -12.38 -4.58
C ARG A 61 -4.69 -11.14 -4.63
N ASP A 62 -5.98 -11.33 -4.85
CA ASP A 62 -6.92 -10.22 -4.92
C ASP A 62 -7.30 -9.67 -3.55
N GLN A 63 -6.82 -10.26 -2.48
CA GLN A 63 -7.02 -9.76 -1.12
C GLN A 63 -5.84 -8.93 -0.61
N GLN A 64 -4.77 -8.85 -1.38
CA GLN A 64 -3.58 -8.11 -0.98
C GLN A 64 -3.82 -6.62 -1.08
N ILE A 65 -3.16 -5.87 -0.19
CA ILE A 65 -3.12 -4.41 -0.33
C ILE A 65 -1.78 -4.06 -0.96
N MET A 66 -1.74 -2.92 -1.66
CA MET A 66 -0.56 -2.55 -2.42
C MET A 66 -0.24 -1.07 -2.25
N MET A 67 1.00 -0.71 -2.57
CA MET A 67 1.42 0.68 -2.65
C MET A 67 2.33 0.84 -3.85
N ALA A 68 2.30 2.03 -4.47
CA ALA A 68 3.12 2.30 -5.64
C ALA A 68 3.57 3.75 -5.64
N ALA A 69 4.78 3.99 -6.13
CA ALA A 69 5.34 5.35 -6.19
C ALA A 69 5.02 5.99 -7.53
N TYR A 70 4.59 7.23 -7.47
CA TYR A 70 4.38 8.07 -8.63
C TYR A 70 5.19 9.36 -8.44
N ALA A 71 5.21 10.24 -9.45
CA ALA A 71 6.09 11.39 -9.42
C ALA A 71 5.91 12.27 -8.19
N LYS A 72 4.67 12.46 -7.73
CA LYS A 72 4.40 13.40 -6.65
C LYS A 72 3.62 12.81 -5.48
N PHE A 73 3.31 11.53 -5.54
CA PHE A 73 2.53 10.90 -4.47
C PHE A 73 2.79 9.40 -4.43
N ILE A 74 2.37 8.80 -3.33
CA ILE A 74 2.33 7.35 -3.21
C ILE A 74 0.86 6.93 -3.35
N GLY A 75 0.59 6.01 -4.25
CA GLY A 75 -0.73 5.40 -4.36
C GLY A 75 -0.83 4.26 -3.36
N PHE A 76 -1.92 4.25 -2.60
CA PHE A 76 -2.20 3.19 -1.65
C PHE A 76 -3.50 2.51 -2.06
N TYR A 77 -3.48 1.19 -2.12
CA TYR A 77 -4.59 0.41 -2.67
C TYR A 77 -5.10 -0.59 -1.63
N PRO A 78 -5.88 -0.12 -0.66
CA PRO A 78 -6.35 -1.02 0.41
C PRO A 78 -7.56 -1.87 0.04
N PHE A 79 -8.30 -1.49 -0.99
CA PHE A 79 -9.46 -2.21 -1.52
C PHE A 79 -10.68 -1.28 -1.55
N PRO A 80 -11.62 -1.49 -2.50
CA PRO A 80 -12.78 -0.59 -2.62
C PRO A 80 -13.64 -0.46 -1.36
N THR A 81 -13.91 -1.55 -0.67
CA THR A 81 -14.75 -1.49 0.54
C THR A 81 -14.08 -0.69 1.65
N THR A 82 -12.74 -0.74 1.71
CA THR A 82 -11.99 0.04 2.69
C THR A 82 -12.10 1.53 2.38
N ILE A 83 -11.95 1.90 1.11
CA ILE A 83 -12.08 3.30 0.71
C ILE A 83 -13.48 3.82 1.04
N GLU A 84 -14.50 3.02 0.77
CA GLU A 84 -15.87 3.40 1.06
C GLU A 84 -16.09 3.60 2.55
N GLU A 85 -15.60 2.68 3.37
CA GLU A 85 -15.77 2.76 4.82
C GLU A 85 -15.16 4.02 5.41
N PHE A 86 -14.02 4.45 4.88
CA PHE A 86 -13.30 5.60 5.41
C PHE A 86 -13.44 6.85 4.55
N SER A 87 -14.42 6.88 3.65
CA SER A 87 -14.54 7.97 2.68
C SER A 87 -14.66 9.34 3.33
N ALA A 88 -15.35 9.44 4.45
CA ALA A 88 -15.48 10.73 5.14
C ALA A 88 -14.14 11.26 5.63
N GLU A 89 -13.28 10.36 6.12
CA GLU A 89 -11.97 10.76 6.61
C GLU A 89 -10.98 10.97 5.47
N LEU A 90 -11.27 10.46 4.28
CA LEU A 90 -10.40 10.60 3.11
C LEU A 90 -10.78 11.81 2.25
N LYS A 91 -11.75 12.60 2.64
CA LYS A 91 -12.25 13.70 1.78
C LYS A 91 -11.18 14.71 1.42
N ASN A 92 -10.14 14.85 2.24
CA ASN A 92 -9.05 15.79 1.97
C ASN A 92 -7.93 15.17 1.13
N PHE A 93 -8.08 13.91 0.75
CA PHE A 93 -7.12 13.21 -0.09
C PHE A 93 -7.77 12.88 -1.42
N LYS A 94 -6.99 12.97 -2.48
CA LYS A 94 -7.47 12.52 -3.78
C LYS A 94 -7.60 11.00 -3.72
N HIS A 95 -8.78 10.49 -4.04
CA HIS A 95 -9.00 9.05 -3.99
C HIS A 95 -10.02 8.62 -5.03
N GLY A 96 -9.94 7.35 -5.39
CA GLY A 96 -10.87 6.73 -6.30
C GLY A 96 -11.59 5.59 -5.62
N LYS A 97 -12.15 4.68 -6.41
CA LYS A 97 -12.93 3.60 -5.89
C LYS A 97 -12.14 2.66 -4.97
N GLY A 98 -10.90 2.35 -5.34
CA GLY A 98 -10.09 1.42 -4.57
C GLY A 98 -8.72 1.94 -4.21
N SER A 99 -8.49 3.24 -4.31
CA SER A 99 -7.16 3.82 -4.12
C SER A 99 -7.25 5.18 -3.45
N VAL A 100 -6.15 5.56 -2.81
CA VAL A 100 -6.00 6.90 -2.26
C VAL A 100 -4.56 7.36 -2.54
N GLN A 101 -4.39 8.67 -2.77
CA GLN A 101 -3.10 9.26 -3.06
C GLN A 101 -2.58 10.02 -1.84
N PHE A 102 -1.35 9.71 -1.44
CA PHE A 102 -0.68 10.42 -0.34
C PHE A 102 0.43 11.27 -0.93
N PRO A 103 0.27 12.61 -0.94
CA PRO A 103 1.31 13.48 -1.51
C PRO A 103 2.64 13.32 -0.78
N LEU A 104 3.73 13.37 -1.54
CA LEU A 104 5.07 13.22 -0.96
C LEU A 104 5.45 14.35 -0.01
N ASP A 105 4.83 15.52 -0.19
CA ASP A 105 5.18 16.70 0.61
C ASP A 105 4.29 16.88 1.85
N LYS A 106 3.51 15.87 2.20
CA LYS A 106 2.65 15.92 3.38
C LYS A 106 2.85 14.69 4.24
N PRO A 107 2.66 14.81 5.56
CA PRO A 107 2.81 13.64 6.42
C PRO A 107 1.73 12.61 6.15
N LEU A 108 2.05 11.35 6.33
CA LEU A 108 1.07 10.27 6.20
C LEU A 108 0.11 10.31 7.39
N PRO A 109 -1.20 10.11 7.15
CA PRO A 109 -2.17 10.02 8.25
C PRO A 109 -2.06 8.65 8.91
N LYS A 110 -1.06 8.50 9.77
CA LYS A 110 -0.67 7.21 10.32
C LYS A 110 -1.82 6.45 10.99
N ASP A 111 -2.56 7.12 11.87
CA ASP A 111 -3.64 6.47 12.58
C ASP A 111 -4.74 5.99 11.64
N LEU A 112 -5.10 6.84 10.68
CA LEU A 112 -6.11 6.50 9.69
C LEU A 112 -5.68 5.28 8.87
N ILE A 113 -4.43 5.27 8.41
CA ILE A 113 -3.90 4.15 7.63
C ILE A 113 -3.96 2.85 8.43
N LYS A 114 -3.57 2.90 9.70
CA LYS A 114 -3.64 1.71 10.55
C LYS A 114 -5.05 1.17 10.66
N ARG A 115 -6.02 2.05 10.85
CA ARG A 115 -7.41 1.63 10.95
C ARG A 115 -7.91 1.03 9.63
N MET A 116 -7.48 1.60 8.51
CA MET A 116 -7.85 1.08 7.21
C MET A 116 -7.29 -0.32 6.98
N VAL A 117 -6.02 -0.53 7.34
CA VAL A 117 -5.38 -1.83 7.15
C VAL A 117 -6.05 -2.89 8.04
N LYS A 118 -6.31 -2.55 9.28
CA LYS A 118 -6.98 -3.47 10.20
C LYS A 118 -8.40 -3.80 9.73
N PHE A 119 -9.12 -2.80 9.24
CA PHE A 119 -10.46 -3.01 8.71
C PHE A 119 -10.43 -4.02 7.57
N ARG A 120 -9.49 -3.86 6.63
CA ARG A 120 -9.40 -4.77 5.50
C ARG A 120 -9.04 -6.19 5.95
N ARG A 121 -8.10 -6.31 6.88
CA ARG A 121 -7.75 -7.62 7.43
C ARG A 121 -8.97 -8.30 8.05
N ASP A 122 -9.72 -7.57 8.85
CA ASP A 122 -10.87 -8.14 9.54
C ASP A 122 -11.97 -8.53 8.55
N GLU A 123 -12.14 -7.73 7.51
CA GLU A 123 -13.09 -8.04 6.45
C GLU A 123 -12.73 -9.34 5.73
N ILE A 124 -11.46 -9.50 5.41
CA ILE A 124 -10.98 -10.73 4.77
C ILE A 124 -11.23 -11.93 5.66
N LEU A 125 -10.93 -11.81 6.95
CA LEU A 125 -11.13 -12.90 7.89
C LEU A 125 -12.59 -13.30 8.03
N LYS A 126 -13.48 -12.32 7.95
CA LYS A 126 -14.92 -12.60 8.00
C LYS A 126 -15.38 -13.39 6.79
N ASP A 127 -14.85 -13.05 5.62
CA ASP A 127 -15.29 -13.68 4.39
C ASP A 127 -14.76 -15.09 4.21
N TRP A 128 -13.89 -15.51 5.11
CA TRP A 128 -13.24 -16.81 5.01
C TRP A 128 -14.08 -17.97 5.54
N ARG A 129 -15.24 -17.72 6.01
CA ARG A 129 -16.10 -18.78 6.51
C ARG A 129 -17.06 -19.33 5.49
#